data_5d2b6661a725d75c6e7c463eacbbcc31
#
_entry.id   5d2b6661a725d75c6e7c463eacbbcc31
#
_cell.length_a   1.000
_cell.length_b   1.000
_cell.length_c   1.000
_cell.angle_alpha   90.00
_cell.angle_beta   90.00
_cell.angle_gamma   90.00
#
_symmetry.space_group_name_H-M   'P 1'
#
loop_
_entity.id
_entity.type
_entity.pdbx_description
1 polymer ?
#
loop_
_entity_poly.entity_id
_entity_poly.type
_entity_poly.pdbx_seq_one_letter_code
_entity_poly.pdbx_strand_id
1 'polypeptide(L)'
;DRVNEATGYDGEFLAAPDGSPFEAWLAARLDAVVAYEAAEYGAQRPAAFTNWVTTDPLDHPYEPFVNENAVSVDPDAVVATDAYDAGTFAAYHVYPYYPPLLNETPAYANYVDHRGEPNSYAGYLSDLVGATDHPLLVAEFGVPASRGIAQRDVHGRDQGRHTESEQGEIVAAMYEDIREADAAGGIVFSWHDEWFKRTW
;
A
#
# COMPACT_ATOMS: atom_id res chain seq x y z
N ASP A 1 -20.05 -7.74 17.35
CA ASP A 1 -20.34 -7.88 15.89
C ASP A 1 -19.81 -9.22 15.40
N ARG A 2 -20.54 -9.88 14.49
CA ARG A 2 -20.20 -11.21 13.97
C ARG A 2 -18.83 -11.26 13.27
N VAL A 3 -18.37 -10.14 12.71
CA VAL A 3 -17.04 -10.04 12.08
C VAL A 3 -15.93 -10.26 13.10
N ASN A 4 -16.07 -9.73 14.31
CA ASN A 4 -15.05 -9.83 15.36
C ASN A 4 -15.01 -11.23 16.05
N GLU A 5 -15.93 -12.10 15.69
CA GLU A 5 -16.01 -13.47 16.24
C GLU A 5 -15.45 -14.53 15.27
N ALA A 6 -15.10 -14.13 14.02
CA ALA A 6 -14.53 -15.05 13.04
C ALA A 6 -13.14 -15.52 13.49
N THR A 7 -12.85 -16.81 13.28
CA THR A 7 -11.56 -17.46 13.63
C THR A 7 -10.91 -18.05 12.38
N GLY A 8 -10.93 -17.33 11.30
CA GLY A 8 -10.46 -17.78 9.99
C GLY A 8 -11.58 -17.90 8.98
N TYR A 9 -11.21 -18.19 7.75
CA TYR A 9 -12.12 -18.40 6.62
C TYR A 9 -11.59 -19.50 5.70
N ASP A 10 -12.49 -20.38 5.26
CA ASP A 10 -12.19 -21.46 4.32
C ASP A 10 -13.17 -21.35 3.13
N GLY A 11 -12.70 -20.70 2.06
CA GLY A 11 -13.48 -20.44 0.84
C GLY A 11 -13.13 -21.38 -0.30
N GLU A 12 -13.79 -21.21 -1.43
CA GLU A 12 -13.56 -22.01 -2.64
C GLU A 12 -12.24 -21.59 -3.33
N PHE A 13 -12.01 -20.31 -3.50
CA PHE A 13 -10.86 -19.73 -4.20
C PHE A 13 -9.83 -19.12 -3.26
N LEU A 14 -10.29 -18.52 -2.17
CA LEU A 14 -9.44 -17.85 -1.18
C LEU A 14 -9.79 -18.30 0.23
N ALA A 15 -8.77 -18.45 1.06
CA ALA A 15 -8.90 -18.79 2.47
C ALA A 15 -8.05 -17.87 3.36
N ALA A 16 -8.35 -17.83 4.64
CA ALA A 16 -7.54 -17.20 5.69
C ALA A 16 -7.61 -18.08 6.95
N PRO A 17 -6.91 -19.24 6.96
CA PRO A 17 -7.07 -20.25 8.00
C PRO A 17 -6.66 -19.75 9.38
N ASP A 18 -5.62 -18.93 9.45
CA ASP A 18 -5.06 -18.36 10.68
C ASP A 18 -5.26 -16.83 10.75
N GLY A 19 -6.09 -16.28 9.86
CA GLY A 19 -6.34 -14.84 9.77
C GLY A 19 -7.08 -14.29 11.00
N SER A 20 -6.79 -13.05 11.32
CA SER A 20 -7.58 -12.27 12.26
C SER A 20 -9.04 -12.16 11.79
N PRO A 21 -9.99 -11.77 12.65
CA PRO A 21 -11.39 -11.59 12.24
C PRO A 21 -11.56 -10.68 11.02
N PHE A 22 -10.73 -9.66 10.88
CA PHE A 22 -10.80 -8.75 9.74
C PHE A 22 -10.21 -9.35 8.47
N GLU A 23 -9.09 -10.04 8.56
CA GLU A 23 -8.48 -10.78 7.43
C GLU A 23 -9.38 -11.90 6.93
N ALA A 24 -10.01 -12.64 7.83
CA ALA A 24 -11.03 -13.62 7.48
C ALA A 24 -12.23 -12.99 6.74
N TRP A 25 -12.65 -11.79 7.16
CA TRP A 25 -13.70 -11.05 6.46
C TRP A 25 -13.24 -10.56 5.09
N LEU A 26 -12.00 -10.08 4.94
CA LEU A 26 -11.42 -9.69 3.66
C LEU A 26 -11.34 -10.88 2.71
N ALA A 27 -10.82 -12.02 3.17
CA ALA A 27 -10.76 -13.26 2.39
C ALA A 27 -12.15 -13.65 1.88
N ALA A 28 -13.17 -13.63 2.75
CA ALA A 28 -14.53 -13.93 2.37
C ALA A 28 -15.13 -12.97 1.33
N ARG A 29 -14.71 -11.69 1.33
CA ARG A 29 -15.17 -10.71 0.31
C ARG A 29 -14.47 -10.93 -1.02
N LEU A 30 -13.17 -11.17 -1.01
CA LEU A 30 -12.41 -11.48 -2.22
C LEU A 30 -12.85 -12.80 -2.85
N ASP A 31 -13.02 -13.86 -2.03
CA ASP A 31 -13.52 -15.15 -2.49
C ASP A 31 -14.89 -15.02 -3.20
N ALA A 32 -15.80 -14.26 -2.63
CA ALA A 32 -17.10 -14.00 -3.26
C ALA A 32 -17.00 -13.26 -4.61
N VAL A 33 -16.04 -12.34 -4.76
CA VAL A 33 -15.79 -11.64 -6.04
C VAL A 33 -15.21 -12.60 -7.07
N VAL A 34 -14.20 -13.39 -6.70
CA VAL A 34 -13.58 -14.39 -7.58
C VAL A 34 -14.58 -15.46 -7.99
N ALA A 35 -15.40 -15.95 -7.06
CA ALA A 35 -16.46 -16.92 -7.33
C ALA A 35 -17.49 -16.37 -8.33
N TYR A 36 -17.89 -15.13 -8.18
CA TYR A 36 -18.80 -14.46 -9.12
C TYR A 36 -18.17 -14.33 -10.52
N GLU A 37 -16.92 -13.89 -10.63
CA GLU A 37 -16.22 -13.76 -11.92
C GLU A 37 -16.05 -15.12 -12.60
N ALA A 38 -15.66 -16.15 -11.85
CA ALA A 38 -15.49 -17.50 -12.37
C ALA A 38 -16.83 -18.09 -12.88
N ALA A 39 -17.91 -17.90 -12.13
CA ALA A 39 -19.22 -18.40 -12.50
C ALA A 39 -19.87 -17.64 -13.66
N GLU A 40 -19.77 -16.32 -13.66
CA GLU A 40 -20.47 -15.47 -14.65
C GLU A 40 -19.68 -15.30 -15.95
N TYR A 41 -18.35 -15.20 -15.86
CA TYR A 41 -17.48 -14.89 -17.00
C TYR A 41 -16.53 -16.02 -17.38
N GLY A 42 -16.45 -17.09 -16.61
CA GLY A 42 -15.51 -18.20 -16.82
C GLY A 42 -14.04 -17.74 -16.77
N ALA A 43 -13.74 -16.73 -15.96
CA ALA A 43 -12.42 -16.11 -15.89
C ALA A 43 -12.00 -15.90 -14.42
N GLN A 44 -10.71 -15.99 -14.17
CA GLN A 44 -10.07 -15.59 -12.92
C GLN A 44 -9.05 -14.49 -13.22
N ARG A 45 -8.97 -13.49 -12.36
CA ARG A 45 -7.97 -12.42 -12.39
C ARG A 45 -7.24 -12.37 -11.06
N PRO A 46 -5.96 -11.97 -11.03
CA PRO A 46 -5.27 -11.72 -9.77
C PRO A 46 -6.07 -10.77 -8.89
N ALA A 47 -6.17 -11.07 -7.61
CA ALA A 47 -6.96 -10.29 -6.66
C ALA A 47 -6.11 -9.82 -5.48
N ALA A 48 -6.44 -8.64 -4.97
CA ALA A 48 -5.88 -8.08 -3.75
C ALA A 48 -6.95 -7.26 -3.02
N PHE A 49 -6.80 -7.09 -1.73
CA PHE A 49 -7.40 -5.96 -1.04
C PHE A 49 -6.39 -4.82 -0.98
N THR A 50 -6.88 -3.59 -0.99
CA THR A 50 -6.02 -2.42 -0.84
C THR A 50 -5.66 -2.24 0.64
N ASN A 51 -4.39 -2.06 0.91
CA ASN A 51 -3.84 -1.76 2.22
C ASN A 51 -3.17 -0.38 2.24
N TRP A 52 -2.74 0.05 3.41
CA TRP A 52 -2.23 1.38 3.69
C TRP A 52 -1.03 1.27 4.61
N VAL A 53 -0.17 2.28 4.63
CA VAL A 53 0.96 2.35 5.56
C VAL A 53 0.53 2.28 7.03
N THR A 54 -0.63 2.86 7.36
CA THR A 54 -1.17 2.86 8.74
C THR A 54 -1.74 1.51 9.19
N THR A 55 -1.84 0.54 8.31
CA THR A 55 -2.40 -0.79 8.58
C THR A 55 -1.54 -1.91 7.99
N ASP A 56 -0.28 -1.63 7.69
CA ASP A 56 0.68 -2.62 7.25
C ASP A 56 1.09 -3.59 8.39
N PRO A 57 1.79 -4.68 8.10
CA PRO A 57 2.24 -5.63 9.12
C PRO A 57 3.52 -5.20 9.86
N LEU A 58 4.11 -4.04 9.53
CA LEU A 58 5.34 -3.56 10.15
C LEU A 58 5.08 -2.95 11.53
N ASP A 59 6.10 -2.92 12.38
CA ASP A 59 6.06 -2.23 13.68
C ASP A 59 6.54 -0.78 13.53
N HIS A 60 5.71 0.17 13.96
CA HIS A 60 5.95 1.60 13.82
C HIS A 60 6.07 2.34 15.16
N PRO A 61 7.13 2.09 15.96
CA PRO A 61 7.27 2.67 17.30
C PRO A 61 7.47 4.20 17.28
N TYR A 62 7.74 4.78 16.11
CA TYR A 62 7.93 6.23 15.94
C TYR A 62 6.70 6.94 15.39
N GLU A 63 5.57 6.24 15.20
CA GLU A 63 4.33 6.91 14.81
C GLU A 63 3.77 7.73 15.98
N PRO A 64 3.66 9.07 15.85
CA PRO A 64 3.22 9.91 16.95
C PRO A 64 1.71 9.84 17.22
N PHE A 65 0.93 9.35 16.25
CA PHE A 65 -0.52 9.26 16.36
C PHE A 65 -0.97 7.81 16.53
N VAL A 66 -1.42 7.48 17.74
CA VAL A 66 -1.86 6.10 18.09
C VAL A 66 -2.89 5.52 17.12
N ASN A 67 -3.73 6.37 16.51
CA ASN A 67 -4.75 5.93 15.56
C ASN A 67 -4.18 5.54 14.18
N GLU A 68 -2.97 5.98 13.86
CA GLU A 68 -2.31 5.71 12.57
C GLU A 68 -1.51 4.38 12.58
N ASN A 69 -1.47 3.70 13.71
CA ASN A 69 -0.81 2.39 13.87
C ASN A 69 -1.57 1.51 14.87
N ALA A 70 -2.89 1.54 14.82
CA ALA A 70 -3.75 0.84 15.79
C ALA A 70 -4.13 -0.58 15.35
N VAL A 71 -3.96 -0.90 14.08
CA VAL A 71 -4.38 -2.18 13.45
C VAL A 71 -3.31 -2.60 12.45
N SER A 72 -3.00 -3.88 12.43
CA SER A 72 -2.19 -4.52 11.40
C SER A 72 -3.07 -5.46 10.57
N VAL A 73 -2.92 -5.42 9.26
CA VAL A 73 -3.59 -6.31 8.30
C VAL A 73 -2.52 -6.93 7.42
N ASP A 74 -2.31 -8.22 7.58
CA ASP A 74 -1.28 -8.96 6.87
C ASP A 74 -1.86 -9.51 5.54
N PRO A 75 -1.32 -9.10 4.37
CA PRO A 75 -1.75 -9.68 3.10
C PRO A 75 -1.48 -11.18 3.00
N ASP A 76 -0.45 -11.71 3.67
CA ASP A 76 -0.07 -13.12 3.63
C ASP A 76 -1.04 -14.01 4.42
N ALA A 77 -1.91 -13.42 5.26
CA ALA A 77 -3.00 -14.13 5.89
C ALA A 77 -4.08 -14.62 4.92
N VAL A 78 -4.17 -14.02 3.70
CA VAL A 78 -5.12 -14.38 2.66
C VAL A 78 -4.43 -15.21 1.59
N VAL A 79 -4.72 -16.50 1.56
CA VAL A 79 -4.05 -17.47 0.69
C VAL A 79 -4.96 -17.98 -0.43
N ALA A 80 -4.37 -18.21 -1.60
CA ALA A 80 -5.04 -18.87 -2.71
C ALA A 80 -5.22 -20.37 -2.43
N THR A 81 -6.38 -20.93 -2.76
CA THR A 81 -6.62 -22.39 -2.77
C THR A 81 -6.15 -22.99 -4.10
N ASP A 82 -6.16 -24.33 -4.20
CA ASP A 82 -5.86 -25.04 -5.45
C ASP A 82 -6.85 -24.73 -6.59
N ALA A 83 -8.00 -24.13 -6.27
CA ALA A 83 -9.01 -23.73 -7.27
C ALA A 83 -8.74 -22.35 -7.88
N TYR A 84 -7.78 -21.60 -7.34
CA TYR A 84 -7.50 -20.23 -7.77
C TYR A 84 -6.12 -20.10 -8.43
N ASP A 85 -6.11 -20.26 -9.75
CA ASP A 85 -4.86 -20.22 -10.55
C ASP A 85 -4.31 -18.82 -10.77
N ALA A 86 -5.14 -17.76 -10.67
CA ALA A 86 -4.72 -16.39 -10.95
C ALA A 86 -3.85 -15.79 -9.84
N GLY A 87 -3.99 -16.26 -8.61
CA GLY A 87 -3.18 -15.86 -7.46
C GLY A 87 -3.57 -14.51 -6.85
N THR A 88 -2.89 -14.18 -5.76
CA THR A 88 -3.04 -12.95 -4.98
C THR A 88 -1.79 -12.07 -5.08
N PHE A 89 -1.94 -10.79 -4.76
CA PHE A 89 -0.84 -9.84 -4.63
C PHE A 89 -1.12 -8.87 -3.48
N ALA A 90 -0.07 -8.26 -2.93
CA ALA A 90 -0.19 -7.20 -1.95
C ALA A 90 -0.37 -5.85 -2.66
N ALA A 91 -1.35 -5.04 -2.26
CA ALA A 91 -1.64 -3.74 -2.86
C ALA A 91 -1.64 -2.64 -1.79
N TYR A 92 -0.77 -1.64 -1.96
CA TYR A 92 -0.60 -0.56 -0.99
C TYR A 92 -0.69 0.81 -1.62
N HIS A 93 -1.32 1.76 -0.90
CA HIS A 93 -1.18 3.18 -1.17
C HIS A 93 -0.03 3.73 -0.35
N VAL A 94 1.03 4.23 -0.99
CA VAL A 94 2.23 4.72 -0.31
C VAL A 94 2.61 6.10 -0.81
N TYR A 95 2.59 7.07 0.11
CA TYR A 95 2.95 8.47 -0.15
C TYR A 95 4.11 8.88 0.75
N PRO A 96 5.07 9.71 0.29
CA PRO A 96 6.29 10.02 1.05
C PRO A 96 6.03 10.91 2.28
N TYR A 97 4.94 11.65 2.27
CA TYR A 97 4.60 12.68 3.26
C TYR A 97 3.63 12.19 4.34
N TYR A 98 3.06 10.99 4.22
CA TYR A 98 2.03 10.47 5.14
C TYR A 98 2.01 8.94 5.16
N PRO A 99 1.85 8.32 6.33
CA PRO A 99 1.73 8.91 7.69
C PRO A 99 3.07 9.46 8.22
N PRO A 100 3.05 10.19 9.37
CA PRO A 100 4.25 10.79 9.97
C PRO A 100 5.40 9.82 10.23
N LEU A 101 5.12 8.55 10.50
CA LEU A 101 6.15 7.52 10.75
C LEU A 101 7.23 7.48 9.64
N LEU A 102 6.87 7.76 8.39
CA LEU A 102 7.82 7.79 7.27
C LEU A 102 8.91 8.86 7.46
N ASN A 103 8.57 9.94 8.14
CA ASN A 103 9.45 11.06 8.42
C ASN A 103 10.10 10.99 9.81
N GLU A 104 9.42 10.36 10.79
CA GLU A 104 9.85 10.30 12.17
C GLU A 104 10.69 9.05 12.49
N THR A 105 10.62 7.99 11.67
CA THR A 105 11.43 6.78 11.84
C THR A 105 12.87 7.05 11.41
N PRO A 106 13.86 7.01 12.33
CA PRO A 106 15.25 7.35 12.00
C PRO A 106 15.86 6.47 10.91
N ALA A 107 15.46 5.22 10.82
CA ALA A 107 15.91 4.29 9.78
C ALA A 107 15.47 4.76 8.39
N TYR A 108 14.25 5.27 8.25
CA TYR A 108 13.73 5.79 6.99
C TYR A 108 14.28 7.19 6.68
N ALA A 109 14.24 8.09 7.64
CA ALA A 109 14.72 9.46 7.46
C ALA A 109 16.22 9.54 7.08
N ASN A 110 17.02 8.55 7.47
CA ASN A 110 18.44 8.47 7.14
C ASN A 110 18.77 7.41 6.08
N TYR A 111 17.76 6.78 5.47
CA TYR A 111 18.00 5.81 4.41
C TYR A 111 18.59 6.50 3.18
N VAL A 112 19.63 5.90 2.61
CA VAL A 112 20.29 6.40 1.40
C VAL A 112 19.89 5.49 0.24
N ASP A 113 19.24 6.04 -0.76
CA ASP A 113 18.75 5.31 -1.92
C ASP A 113 19.87 4.94 -2.93
N HIS A 114 19.49 4.28 -4.01
CA HIS A 114 20.40 3.85 -5.08
C HIS A 114 21.11 4.99 -5.81
N ARG A 115 20.60 6.24 -5.68
CA ARG A 115 21.22 7.45 -6.23
C ARG A 115 22.21 8.11 -5.26
N GLY A 116 22.29 7.61 -4.03
CA GLY A 116 23.12 8.15 -2.96
C GLY A 116 22.47 9.32 -2.22
N GLU A 117 21.14 9.48 -2.33
CA GLU A 117 20.39 10.58 -1.71
C GLU A 117 19.56 10.07 -0.53
N PRO A 118 19.35 10.90 0.51
CA PRO A 118 18.43 10.58 1.60
C PRO A 118 16.99 10.41 1.08
N ASN A 119 16.33 9.31 1.43
CA ASN A 119 15.04 8.96 0.86
C ASN A 119 14.21 8.06 1.78
N SER A 120 13.35 8.66 2.60
CA SER A 120 12.45 7.94 3.52
C SER A 120 11.49 7.00 2.81
N TYR A 121 10.99 7.40 1.64
CA TYR A 121 10.08 6.60 0.83
C TYR A 121 10.71 5.29 0.36
N ALA A 122 11.95 5.36 -0.16
CA ALA A 122 12.70 4.18 -0.58
C ALA A 122 13.02 3.25 0.61
N GLY A 123 13.36 3.83 1.77
CA GLY A 123 13.62 3.05 2.99
C GLY A 123 12.38 2.29 3.45
N TYR A 124 11.24 2.92 3.48
CA TYR A 124 9.97 2.27 3.81
C TYR A 124 9.59 1.18 2.80
N LEU A 125 9.71 1.45 1.50
CA LEU A 125 9.41 0.46 0.45
C LEU A 125 10.28 -0.79 0.58
N SER A 126 11.56 -0.64 0.93
CA SER A 126 12.46 -1.77 1.15
C SER A 126 11.98 -2.69 2.29
N ASP A 127 11.51 -2.10 3.39
CA ASP A 127 10.97 -2.87 4.51
C ASP A 127 9.61 -3.50 4.14
N LEU A 128 8.74 -2.75 3.46
CA LEU A 128 7.41 -3.22 3.09
C LEU A 128 7.46 -4.40 2.12
N VAL A 129 8.32 -4.34 1.10
CA VAL A 129 8.51 -5.46 0.16
C VAL A 129 9.05 -6.69 0.88
N GLY A 130 9.94 -6.50 1.88
CA GLY A 130 10.47 -7.59 2.70
C GLY A 130 9.48 -8.19 3.70
N ALA A 131 8.33 -7.57 3.90
CA ALA A 131 7.31 -7.96 4.89
C ALA A 131 6.19 -8.84 4.33
N THR A 132 6.20 -9.17 3.04
CA THR A 132 5.19 -10.02 2.39
C THR A 132 5.84 -10.99 1.41
N ASP A 133 5.30 -12.19 1.32
CA ASP A 133 5.68 -13.19 0.32
C ASP A 133 4.96 -12.97 -1.03
N HIS A 134 3.98 -12.06 -1.07
CA HIS A 134 3.26 -11.73 -2.29
C HIS A 134 4.01 -10.71 -3.17
N PRO A 135 3.81 -10.75 -4.51
CA PRO A 135 4.19 -9.62 -5.36
C PRO A 135 3.53 -8.34 -4.86
N LEU A 136 4.30 -7.29 -4.56
CA LEU A 136 3.78 -6.05 -4.02
C LEU A 136 3.55 -5.01 -5.12
N LEU A 137 2.32 -4.53 -5.24
CA LEU A 137 1.94 -3.41 -6.11
C LEU A 137 1.75 -2.14 -5.28
N VAL A 138 2.49 -1.09 -5.58
CA VAL A 138 2.19 0.25 -5.07
C VAL A 138 1.02 0.80 -5.88
N ALA A 139 -0.21 0.54 -5.40
CA ALA A 139 -1.46 0.81 -6.11
C ALA A 139 -1.81 2.31 -6.18
N GLU A 140 -1.20 3.13 -5.33
CA GLU A 140 -1.19 4.59 -5.45
C GLU A 140 0.14 5.16 -4.96
N PHE A 141 0.70 6.08 -5.75
CA PHE A 141 1.81 6.95 -5.36
C PHE A 141 1.78 8.26 -6.14
N GLY A 142 2.44 9.29 -5.62
CA GLY A 142 2.59 10.58 -6.30
C GLY A 142 2.69 11.75 -5.34
N VAL A 143 2.87 12.94 -5.89
CA VAL A 143 2.80 14.22 -5.19
C VAL A 143 1.97 15.21 -6.01
N PRO A 144 1.20 16.13 -5.38
CA PRO A 144 0.40 17.10 -6.15
C PRO A 144 1.23 18.33 -6.53
N ALA A 145 1.03 18.81 -7.77
CA ALA A 145 1.47 20.13 -8.21
C ALA A 145 0.44 21.18 -7.77
N SER A 146 0.55 21.69 -6.55
CA SER A 146 -0.39 22.64 -5.97
C SER A 146 0.29 23.84 -5.36
N ARG A 147 -0.48 24.95 -5.19
CA ARG A 147 0.01 26.18 -4.53
C ARG A 147 0.07 26.04 -3.01
N GLY A 148 -0.84 25.27 -2.44
CA GLY A 148 -0.90 24.98 -1.01
C GLY A 148 -0.04 23.79 -0.64
N ILE A 149 0.03 23.51 0.65
CA ILE A 149 0.69 22.35 1.22
C ILE A 149 -0.22 21.75 2.29
N ALA A 150 -0.37 20.42 2.28
CA ALA A 150 -1.12 19.71 3.31
C ALA A 150 -0.18 18.98 4.28
N GLN A 151 0.79 18.23 3.77
CA GLN A 151 1.75 17.45 4.56
C GLN A 151 3.17 17.71 4.08
N ARG A 152 4.15 17.55 4.97
CA ARG A 152 5.56 17.69 4.66
C ARG A 152 6.27 16.34 4.66
N ASP A 153 7.18 16.20 3.72
CA ASP A 153 8.22 15.18 3.73
C ASP A 153 9.56 15.78 4.14
N VAL A 154 10.37 15.05 4.92
CA VAL A 154 11.68 15.54 5.42
C VAL A 154 12.70 15.77 4.28
N HIS A 155 12.47 15.18 3.12
CA HIS A 155 13.32 15.28 1.94
C HIS A 155 12.70 16.11 0.80
N GLY A 156 11.59 16.84 1.09
CA GLY A 156 10.98 17.78 0.18
C GLY A 156 10.00 17.20 -0.84
N ARG A 157 9.58 15.96 -0.70
CA ARG A 157 8.50 15.34 -1.50
C ARG A 157 7.14 15.63 -0.85
N ASP A 158 6.89 16.93 -0.62
CA ASP A 158 5.73 17.43 0.13
C ASP A 158 4.40 17.11 -0.58
N GLN A 159 3.32 17.07 0.19
CA GLN A 159 1.98 17.10 -0.38
C GLN A 159 1.60 18.55 -0.75
N GLY A 160 2.16 19.02 -1.84
CA GLY A 160 1.92 20.34 -2.39
C GLY A 160 3.17 21.23 -2.52
N ARG A 161 2.97 22.45 -3.05
CA ARG A 161 4.00 23.43 -3.38
C ARG A 161 5.00 23.02 -4.45
N HIS A 162 4.65 22.07 -5.28
CA HIS A 162 5.43 21.71 -6.45
C HIS A 162 4.87 22.41 -7.69
N THR A 163 5.75 22.76 -8.61
CA THR A 163 5.39 23.05 -9.99
C THR A 163 5.07 21.74 -10.72
N GLU A 164 4.43 21.81 -11.88
CA GLU A 164 4.16 20.63 -12.72
C GLU A 164 5.46 19.91 -13.14
N SER A 165 6.55 20.67 -13.37
CA SER A 165 7.86 20.10 -13.70
C SER A 165 8.45 19.33 -12.53
N GLU A 166 8.46 19.93 -11.33
CA GLU A 166 8.93 19.28 -10.10
C GLU A 166 8.09 18.04 -9.76
N GLN A 167 6.76 18.12 -9.91
CA GLN A 167 5.88 16.97 -9.77
C GLN A 167 6.30 15.82 -10.68
N GLY A 168 6.53 16.11 -11.97
CA GLY A 168 6.95 15.11 -12.94
C GLY A 168 8.28 14.45 -12.58
N GLU A 169 9.28 15.24 -12.14
CA GLU A 169 10.58 14.75 -11.71
C GLU A 169 10.47 13.87 -10.44
N ILE A 170 9.70 14.32 -9.45
CA ILE A 170 9.47 13.57 -8.21
C ILE A 170 8.74 12.25 -8.50
N VAL A 171 7.66 12.27 -9.29
CA VAL A 171 6.89 11.07 -9.62
C VAL A 171 7.73 10.05 -10.40
N ALA A 172 8.57 10.52 -11.33
CA ALA A 172 9.51 9.65 -12.04
C ALA A 172 10.52 8.99 -11.07
N ALA A 173 11.11 9.78 -10.16
CA ALA A 173 12.03 9.27 -9.17
C ALA A 173 11.37 8.30 -8.18
N MET A 174 10.12 8.55 -7.75
CA MET A 174 9.35 7.62 -6.92
C MET A 174 9.09 6.29 -7.63
N TYR A 175 8.81 6.31 -8.94
CA TYR A 175 8.65 5.09 -9.70
C TYR A 175 9.96 4.27 -9.81
N GLU A 176 11.10 4.97 -9.92
CA GLU A 176 12.40 4.31 -9.85
C GLU A 176 12.63 3.68 -8.46
N ASP A 177 12.27 4.35 -7.37
CA ASP A 177 12.35 3.81 -6.02
C ASP A 177 11.50 2.53 -5.86
N ILE A 178 10.29 2.51 -6.41
CA ILE A 178 9.39 1.34 -6.42
C ILE A 178 10.05 0.16 -7.15
N ARG A 179 10.67 0.42 -8.30
CA ARG A 179 11.35 -0.61 -9.07
C ARG A 179 12.62 -1.13 -8.37
N GLU A 180 13.41 -0.23 -7.79
CA GLU A 180 14.65 -0.60 -7.07
C GLU A 180 14.37 -1.34 -5.76
N ALA A 181 13.20 -1.16 -5.15
CA ALA A 181 12.72 -1.95 -4.02
C ALA A 181 12.25 -3.37 -4.41
N ASP A 182 12.30 -3.73 -5.70
CA ASP A 182 11.82 -5.01 -6.24
C ASP A 182 10.30 -5.21 -6.11
N ALA A 183 9.54 -4.12 -6.05
CA ALA A 183 8.09 -4.18 -6.12
C ALA A 183 7.60 -4.55 -7.52
N ALA A 184 6.45 -5.19 -7.63
CA ALA A 184 5.86 -5.63 -8.89
C ALA A 184 5.48 -4.46 -9.83
N GLY A 185 5.29 -3.26 -9.28
CA GLY A 185 5.04 -2.05 -10.05
C GLY A 185 4.37 -0.94 -9.23
N GLY A 186 4.01 0.15 -9.91
CA GLY A 186 3.34 1.29 -9.29
C GLY A 186 2.31 1.92 -10.21
N ILE A 187 1.22 2.44 -9.62
CA ILE A 187 0.14 3.16 -10.31
C ILE A 187 0.12 4.59 -9.79
N VAL A 188 0.36 5.54 -10.68
CA VAL A 188 0.36 6.97 -10.34
C VAL A 188 -1.06 7.43 -10.00
N PHE A 189 -1.22 8.07 -8.86
CA PHE A 189 -2.44 8.76 -8.50
C PHE A 189 -2.24 10.27 -8.69
N SER A 190 -2.92 10.91 -9.70
CA SER A 190 -3.84 10.29 -10.63
C SER A 190 -3.72 10.95 -12.01
N TRP A 191 -4.42 10.40 -13.01
CA TRP A 191 -4.41 10.90 -14.39
C TRP A 191 -5.04 12.30 -14.54
N HIS A 192 -6.06 12.60 -13.73
CA HIS A 192 -6.79 13.86 -13.79
C HIS A 192 -6.64 14.66 -12.50
N ASP A 193 -6.63 16.00 -12.65
CA ASP A 193 -6.80 16.90 -11.51
C ASP A 193 -8.15 16.68 -10.83
N GLU A 194 -8.12 16.60 -9.51
CA GLU A 194 -9.33 16.40 -8.70
C GLU A 194 -9.83 17.74 -8.14
N TRP A 195 -10.37 18.57 -9.01
CA TRP A 195 -10.84 19.92 -8.71
C TRP A 195 -11.87 20.01 -7.57
N PHE A 196 -12.55 18.93 -7.25
CA PHE A 196 -13.49 18.86 -6.13
C PHE A 196 -12.80 18.69 -4.77
N LYS A 197 -11.57 18.26 -4.74
CA LYS A 197 -10.78 18.20 -3.51
C LYS A 197 -10.33 19.60 -3.12
N ARG A 198 -10.61 20.01 -1.87
CA ARG A 198 -10.33 21.35 -1.35
C ARG A 198 -9.20 21.35 -0.33
N THR A 199 -8.28 20.46 -0.45
CA THR A 199 -7.30 20.16 0.59
C THR A 199 -6.11 21.14 0.55
N TRP A 200 -5.79 21.72 -0.63
CA TRP A 200 -4.64 22.60 -0.85
C TRP A 200 -4.81 23.60 -1.99
#